data_b0b8a519cba032989360e41d91118de4
#
_entry.id   b0b8a519cba032989360e41d91118de4
#
_cell.length_a   1.000
_cell.length_b   1.000
_cell.length_c   1.000
_cell.angle_alpha   90.00
_cell.angle_beta   90.00
_cell.angle_gamma   90.00
#
_symmetry.space_group_name_H-M   'P 1'
#
loop_
_entity.id
_entity.type
_entity.pdbx_description
1 polymer ?
#
loop_
_entity_poly.entity_id
_entity_poly.type
_entity_poly.pdbx_seq_one_letter_code
_entity_poly.pdbx_strand_id
1 'polypeptide(L)'
;FMSDNKKQMMDIQKVKSLSVAVSDEHQRNWGDDLFSRKENDPKYNYDRSRTRLNFQVSKGGELGPVDKTKSITDKIEQAIKNRVTGRVNATSNRAVNIVFGGNREQMRKLAFGDQTISENGNNWDVDSCSGIDRWAKDIYDFCRREFGEENVVSFIVHLDELNPHAHAVIVPITKDGRLSAKDIFGGNDMNQARTRMRELHSRLAEVNEKYGLERGDDIIITGANHKSTETYRRELADECRTLSNEVGMKRTLLSDLNRSITKAETKIKALQTMVNNLEKVEADKQATIAELEDYMKNHLGDAEKIKTQIIAQRQELFEVRSKLNDKKMKLTQARLQLESLQKDTAHIAALNKEVNTAFKKSALSYQRQITNKLWAQAGATVLNEIA
;
A
#
# COMPACT_ATOMS: atom_id res chain seq x y z
N PHE A 1 11.59 8.03 1.26
CA PHE A 1 10.70 9.16 1.55
C PHE A 1 9.30 8.72 1.20
N MET A 2 8.50 8.28 2.19
CA MET A 2 7.05 8.14 2.01
C MET A 2 6.50 9.56 1.87
N SER A 3 5.95 9.90 0.72
CA SER A 3 5.12 11.08 0.58
C SER A 3 3.96 10.92 1.56
N ASP A 4 3.93 11.74 2.58
CA ASP A 4 2.82 11.86 3.53
C ASP A 4 1.62 12.32 2.72
N ASN A 5 0.80 11.34 2.28
CA ASN A 5 -0.32 11.60 1.36
C ASN A 5 -1.50 12.19 2.17
N LYS A 6 -1.34 13.45 2.59
CA LYS A 6 -2.33 14.21 3.39
C LYS A 6 -3.52 14.69 2.56
N LYS A 7 -4.01 13.85 1.64
CA LYS A 7 -5.09 14.22 0.73
C LYS A 7 -6.42 14.34 1.45
N GLN A 8 -7.17 15.38 1.08
CA GLN A 8 -8.59 15.54 1.44
C GLN A 8 -9.47 14.56 0.68
N MET A 9 -10.66 14.30 1.20
CA MET A 9 -11.71 13.52 0.56
C MET A 9 -13.02 14.30 0.55
N MET A 10 -13.71 14.30 -0.59
CA MET A 10 -15.09 14.70 -0.74
C MET A 10 -15.75 13.74 -1.71
N ASP A 11 -16.72 12.97 -1.24
CA ASP A 11 -17.54 12.08 -2.06
C ASP A 11 -18.96 12.61 -2.13
N ILE A 12 -19.51 12.72 -3.35
CA ILE A 12 -20.82 13.35 -3.60
C ILE A 12 -21.73 12.33 -4.28
N GLN A 13 -22.79 11.92 -3.56
CA GLN A 13 -23.77 10.96 -4.04
C GLN A 13 -25.15 11.60 -4.17
N LYS A 14 -25.66 11.68 -5.39
CA LYS A 14 -27.03 12.14 -5.68
C LYS A 14 -28.00 10.99 -5.45
N VAL A 15 -29.00 11.17 -4.59
CA VAL A 15 -29.97 10.13 -4.24
C VAL A 15 -31.40 10.57 -4.51
N LYS A 16 -32.21 9.65 -5.08
CA LYS A 16 -33.64 9.87 -5.30
C LYS A 16 -34.42 9.86 -3.98
N SER A 17 -33.97 9.05 -3.03
CA SER A 17 -34.46 9.06 -1.65
C SER A 17 -33.33 8.58 -0.74
N LEU A 18 -33.25 9.15 0.45
CA LEU A 18 -32.40 8.63 1.51
C LEU A 18 -33.19 7.54 2.24
N SER A 19 -32.65 6.33 2.32
CA SER A 19 -33.34 5.28 3.06
C SER A 19 -33.33 5.52 4.57
N VAL A 20 -34.32 5.02 5.28
CA VAL A 20 -34.37 5.06 6.76
C VAL A 20 -33.10 4.46 7.35
N ALA A 21 -32.64 3.34 6.79
CA ALA A 21 -31.41 2.67 7.26
C ALA A 21 -30.16 3.58 7.18
N VAL A 22 -30.03 4.38 6.13
CA VAL A 22 -28.92 5.35 6.00
C VAL A 22 -29.10 6.52 6.96
N SER A 23 -30.35 7.00 7.14
CA SER A 23 -30.66 8.03 8.14
C SER A 23 -30.28 7.57 9.55
N ASP A 24 -30.70 6.35 9.94
CA ASP A 24 -30.37 5.76 11.25
C ASP A 24 -28.87 5.52 11.41
N GLU A 25 -28.18 5.17 10.33
CA GLU A 25 -26.71 5.01 10.33
C GLU A 25 -26.01 6.34 10.61
N HIS A 26 -26.39 7.42 9.93
CA HIS A 26 -25.81 8.74 10.18
C HIS A 26 -26.10 9.22 11.61
N GLN A 27 -27.31 9.01 12.10
CA GLN A 27 -27.72 9.47 13.44
C GLN A 27 -27.33 8.48 14.56
N ARG A 28 -26.80 7.28 14.22
CA ARG A 28 -26.64 6.18 15.18
C ARG A 28 -27.94 5.91 15.96
N ASN A 29 -29.06 5.96 15.25
CA ASN A 29 -30.38 5.75 15.81
C ASN A 29 -30.75 4.26 15.79
N TRP A 30 -29.93 3.46 16.49
CA TRP A 30 -30.09 2.01 16.57
C TRP A 30 -30.39 1.56 17.99
N GLY A 31 -31.23 0.52 18.11
CA GLY A 31 -31.33 -0.21 19.37
C GLY A 31 -30.07 -1.00 19.68
N ASP A 32 -29.89 -1.36 20.94
CA ASP A 32 -28.69 -2.05 21.44
C ASP A 32 -28.34 -3.32 20.68
N ASP A 33 -29.34 -4.13 20.31
CA ASP A 33 -29.14 -5.38 19.54
C ASP A 33 -28.59 -5.12 18.15
N LEU A 34 -29.09 -4.10 17.45
CA LEU A 34 -28.60 -3.75 16.12
C LEU A 34 -27.20 -3.13 16.19
N PHE A 35 -26.96 -2.31 17.20
CA PHE A 35 -25.64 -1.73 17.44
C PHE A 35 -24.60 -2.82 17.68
N SER A 36 -24.89 -3.78 18.57
CA SER A 36 -23.98 -4.90 18.88
C SER A 36 -23.72 -5.78 17.64
N ARG A 37 -24.71 -5.99 16.78
CA ARG A 37 -24.50 -6.70 15.50
C ARG A 37 -23.58 -5.92 14.57
N LYS A 38 -23.77 -4.60 14.42
CA LYS A 38 -22.97 -3.77 13.54
C LYS A 38 -21.53 -3.57 14.05
N GLU A 39 -21.34 -3.46 15.36
CA GLU A 39 -20.01 -3.36 16.00
C GLU A 39 -19.17 -4.62 15.75
N ASN A 40 -19.82 -5.78 15.71
CA ASN A 40 -19.18 -7.08 15.47
C ASN A 40 -19.16 -7.50 13.99
N ASP A 41 -19.79 -6.74 13.09
CA ASP A 41 -19.80 -7.03 11.66
C ASP A 41 -18.47 -6.54 11.04
N PRO A 42 -17.73 -7.42 10.35
CA PRO A 42 -16.48 -7.06 9.68
C PRO A 42 -16.63 -5.95 8.63
N LYS A 43 -17.82 -5.74 8.12
CA LYS A 43 -18.13 -4.68 7.16
C LYS A 43 -18.16 -3.28 7.81
N TYR A 44 -18.55 -3.23 9.07
CA TYR A 44 -18.66 -2.01 9.87
C TYR A 44 -17.62 -2.06 10.99
N ASN A 45 -17.08 -0.92 11.34
CA ASN A 45 -16.06 -0.84 12.41
C ASN A 45 -16.38 0.32 13.32
N TYR A 46 -17.55 0.19 13.94
CA TYR A 46 -18.01 1.18 14.92
C TYR A 46 -17.42 0.89 16.29
N ASP A 47 -16.91 1.91 16.92
CA ASP A 47 -16.45 1.87 18.30
C ASP A 47 -17.52 2.49 19.19
N ARG A 48 -18.29 1.63 19.87
CA ARG A 48 -19.38 2.05 20.75
C ARG A 48 -18.93 3.01 21.83
N SER A 49 -17.72 2.85 22.35
CA SER A 49 -17.17 3.70 23.40
C SER A 49 -16.97 5.16 22.96
N ARG A 50 -16.76 5.38 21.64
CA ARG A 50 -16.61 6.71 21.04
C ARG A 50 -17.87 7.29 20.41
N THR A 51 -18.98 6.53 20.34
CA THR A 51 -20.24 7.03 19.74
C THR A 51 -20.75 8.29 20.46
N ARG A 52 -20.47 8.43 21.74
CA ARG A 52 -20.78 9.63 22.55
C ARG A 52 -20.08 10.90 22.04
N LEU A 53 -19.00 10.76 21.29
CA LEU A 53 -18.21 11.85 20.74
C LEU A 53 -18.72 12.34 19.37
N ASN A 54 -19.66 11.59 18.76
CA ASN A 54 -20.29 12.05 17.52
C ASN A 54 -21.11 13.30 17.80
N PHE A 55 -21.05 14.25 16.92
CA PHE A 55 -21.76 15.53 17.08
C PHE A 55 -22.33 16.03 15.75
N GLN A 56 -23.20 16.99 15.82
CA GLN A 56 -23.72 17.68 14.65
C GLN A 56 -23.33 19.16 14.65
N VAL A 57 -23.34 19.73 13.45
CA VAL A 57 -23.30 21.18 13.26
C VAL A 57 -24.67 21.62 12.75
N SER A 58 -25.33 22.47 13.53
CA SER A 58 -26.65 23.01 13.25
C SER A 58 -26.58 24.35 12.51
N LYS A 59 -27.72 24.87 12.08
CA LYS A 59 -27.85 26.18 11.46
C LYS A 59 -27.16 27.27 12.31
N GLY A 60 -26.41 28.14 11.68
CA GLY A 60 -25.57 29.13 12.35
C GLY A 60 -24.20 28.59 12.79
N GLY A 61 -23.85 27.34 12.51
CA GLY A 61 -22.54 26.73 12.87
C GLY A 61 -22.47 26.29 14.32
N GLU A 62 -23.59 26.06 14.98
CA GLU A 62 -23.65 25.62 16.37
C GLU A 62 -23.34 24.12 16.50
N LEU A 63 -22.43 23.78 17.39
CA LEU A 63 -22.10 22.39 17.72
C LEU A 63 -23.04 21.85 18.80
N GLY A 64 -23.47 20.62 18.63
CA GLY A 64 -24.31 19.94 19.64
C GLY A 64 -24.36 18.44 19.44
N PRO A 65 -25.00 17.72 20.38
CA PRO A 65 -25.19 16.28 20.23
C PRO A 65 -26.04 15.99 18.99
N VAL A 66 -25.87 14.79 18.41
CA VAL A 66 -26.65 14.37 17.24
C VAL A 66 -28.14 14.34 17.57
N ASP A 67 -28.92 15.14 16.86
CA ASP A 67 -30.38 15.19 16.98
C ASP A 67 -31.00 13.93 16.38
N LYS A 68 -31.63 13.11 17.25
CA LYS A 68 -32.33 11.87 16.89
C LYS A 68 -33.85 12.00 16.95
N THR A 69 -34.35 13.21 17.25
CA THR A 69 -35.81 13.45 17.41
C THR A 69 -36.57 13.36 16.08
N LYS A 70 -35.87 13.60 14.98
CA LYS A 70 -36.41 13.57 13.63
C LYS A 70 -35.43 12.88 12.69
N SER A 71 -35.93 11.95 11.88
CA SER A 71 -35.09 11.29 10.88
C SER A 71 -34.58 12.28 9.82
N ILE A 72 -33.43 12.02 9.24
CA ILE A 72 -32.93 12.84 8.13
C ILE A 72 -33.89 12.77 6.94
N THR A 73 -34.51 11.62 6.73
CA THR A 73 -35.54 11.43 5.70
C THR A 73 -36.72 12.39 5.89
N ASP A 74 -37.22 12.53 7.13
CA ASP A 74 -38.29 13.47 7.43
C ASP A 74 -37.87 14.94 7.25
N LYS A 75 -36.63 15.26 7.62
CA LYS A 75 -36.06 16.61 7.40
C LYS A 75 -36.02 16.95 5.90
N ILE A 76 -35.63 15.98 5.04
CA ILE A 76 -35.65 16.13 3.57
C ILE A 76 -37.08 16.42 3.07
N GLU A 77 -38.03 15.54 3.43
CA GLU A 77 -39.41 15.67 2.99
C GLU A 77 -40.05 16.99 3.47
N GLN A 78 -39.76 17.40 4.69
CA GLN A 78 -40.22 18.68 5.22
C GLN A 78 -39.61 19.87 4.45
N ALA A 79 -38.30 19.82 4.13
CA ALA A 79 -37.65 20.88 3.35
C ALA A 79 -38.28 21.01 1.95
N ILE A 80 -38.54 19.88 1.29
CA ILE A 80 -39.19 19.83 -0.01
C ILE A 80 -40.61 20.39 0.09
N LYS A 81 -41.40 19.90 1.04
CA LYS A 81 -42.81 20.34 1.23
C LYS A 81 -42.92 21.84 1.47
N ASN A 82 -42.01 22.42 2.25
CA ASN A 82 -42.08 23.79 2.68
C ASN A 82 -41.50 24.79 1.66
N ARG A 83 -40.56 24.35 0.80
CA ARG A 83 -39.75 25.26 0.00
C ARG A 83 -39.84 25.03 -1.51
N VAL A 84 -40.29 23.85 -1.97
CA VAL A 84 -40.44 23.58 -3.40
C VAL A 84 -41.81 24.09 -3.87
N THR A 85 -41.79 24.99 -4.82
CA THR A 85 -43.00 25.62 -5.34
C THR A 85 -43.54 24.94 -6.58
N GLY A 86 -42.75 24.15 -7.25
CA GLY A 86 -43.09 23.44 -8.48
C GLY A 86 -43.35 21.95 -8.29
N ARG A 87 -43.72 21.29 -9.40
CA ARG A 87 -43.90 19.82 -9.40
C ARG A 87 -42.58 19.11 -9.18
N VAL A 88 -42.55 18.21 -8.22
CA VAL A 88 -41.42 17.29 -8.01
C VAL A 88 -41.62 16.05 -8.90
N ASN A 89 -40.69 15.82 -9.83
CA ASN A 89 -40.74 14.64 -10.68
C ASN A 89 -40.29 13.39 -9.88
N ALA A 90 -40.88 12.25 -10.19
CA ALA A 90 -40.52 10.96 -9.52
C ALA A 90 -39.04 10.56 -9.72
N THR A 91 -38.41 11.05 -10.78
CA THR A 91 -37.01 10.78 -11.12
C THR A 91 -36.04 11.79 -10.51
N SER A 92 -36.52 12.87 -9.86
CA SER A 92 -35.67 13.91 -9.27
C SER A 92 -34.82 13.33 -8.10
N ASN A 93 -33.57 13.76 -8.04
CA ASN A 93 -32.77 13.53 -6.85
C ASN A 93 -33.26 14.46 -5.73
N ARG A 94 -33.75 13.86 -4.64
CA ARG A 94 -34.33 14.61 -3.50
C ARG A 94 -33.27 15.08 -2.53
N ALA A 95 -32.14 14.37 -2.48
CA ALA A 95 -31.02 14.77 -1.65
C ALA A 95 -29.68 14.48 -2.34
N VAL A 96 -28.65 15.12 -1.82
CA VAL A 96 -27.27 14.83 -2.13
C VAL A 96 -26.55 14.54 -0.81
N ASN A 97 -26.03 13.33 -0.67
CA ASN A 97 -25.23 12.94 0.46
C ASN A 97 -23.77 13.22 0.14
N ILE A 98 -23.08 13.95 1.00
CA ILE A 98 -21.66 14.31 0.83
C ILE A 98 -20.89 13.80 2.04
N VAL A 99 -19.79 13.09 1.79
CA VAL A 99 -18.85 12.68 2.81
C VAL A 99 -17.60 13.55 2.71
N PHE A 100 -17.22 14.19 3.81
CA PHE A 100 -16.00 14.98 3.93
C PHE A 100 -15.03 14.29 4.89
N GLY A 101 -13.76 14.25 4.53
CA GLY A 101 -12.70 13.67 5.33
C GLY A 101 -11.34 13.85 4.69
N GLY A 102 -10.42 12.95 5.00
CA GLY A 102 -9.08 12.98 4.43
C GLY A 102 -8.19 11.84 4.93
N ASN A 103 -6.90 12.04 4.82
CA ASN A 103 -5.92 11.11 5.35
C ASN A 103 -6.22 10.75 6.80
N ARG A 104 -6.22 9.45 7.11
CA ARG A 104 -6.62 8.92 8.42
C ARG A 104 -5.79 9.50 9.57
N GLU A 105 -4.48 9.55 9.42
CA GLU A 105 -3.58 10.02 10.47
C GLU A 105 -3.85 11.51 10.77
N GLN A 106 -4.03 12.31 9.72
CA GLN A 106 -4.35 13.73 9.87
C GLN A 106 -5.73 13.95 10.48
N MET A 107 -6.76 13.21 10.04
CA MET A 107 -8.10 13.31 10.62
C MET A 107 -8.14 12.85 12.07
N ARG A 108 -7.43 11.78 12.43
CA ARG A 108 -7.29 11.32 13.82
C ARG A 108 -6.56 12.34 14.69
N LYS A 109 -5.51 12.98 14.17
CA LYS A 109 -4.81 14.05 14.86
C LYS A 109 -5.72 15.26 15.14
N LEU A 110 -6.56 15.63 14.18
CA LEU A 110 -7.56 16.69 14.37
C LEU A 110 -8.61 16.31 15.42
N ALA A 111 -9.05 15.04 15.39
CA ALA A 111 -10.14 14.58 16.27
C ALA A 111 -9.69 14.28 17.69
N PHE A 112 -8.49 13.72 17.88
CA PHE A 112 -8.05 13.17 19.16
C PHE A 112 -6.67 13.66 19.63
N GLY A 113 -5.97 14.49 18.81
CA GLY A 113 -4.61 14.93 19.14
C GLY A 113 -3.63 13.75 19.21
N ASP A 114 -2.85 13.71 20.28
CA ASP A 114 -1.84 12.66 20.53
C ASP A 114 -2.40 11.48 21.37
N GLN A 115 -3.72 11.44 21.61
CA GLN A 115 -4.36 10.36 22.36
C GLN A 115 -4.25 9.03 21.61
N THR A 116 -3.93 7.96 22.33
CA THR A 116 -3.88 6.61 21.76
C THR A 116 -5.30 6.05 21.64
N ILE A 117 -5.69 5.70 20.43
CA ILE A 117 -6.98 5.04 20.16
C ILE A 117 -6.75 3.54 20.10
N SER A 118 -7.36 2.81 21.03
CA SER A 118 -7.36 1.35 21.03
C SER A 118 -8.20 0.80 19.87
N GLU A 119 -7.63 -0.07 19.06
CA GLU A 119 -8.36 -0.74 17.98
C GLU A 119 -9.32 -1.83 18.50
N ASN A 120 -9.25 -2.15 19.79
CA ASN A 120 -10.11 -3.14 20.44
C ASN A 120 -11.44 -2.58 20.98
N GLY A 121 -11.79 -1.34 20.65
CA GLY A 121 -13.08 -0.73 20.99
C GLY A 121 -13.26 -0.35 22.47
N ASN A 122 -12.18 -0.18 23.23
CA ASN A 122 -12.24 0.31 24.60
C ASN A 122 -11.58 1.68 24.69
N ASN A 123 -12.33 2.72 24.37
CA ASN A 123 -11.87 4.12 24.31
C ASN A 123 -12.80 5.07 25.11
N TRP A 124 -13.30 4.59 26.26
CA TRP A 124 -14.20 5.39 27.10
C TRP A 124 -13.53 6.62 27.75
N ASP A 125 -12.21 6.59 27.85
CA ASP A 125 -11.35 7.65 28.39
C ASP A 125 -10.86 8.64 27.32
N VAL A 126 -11.19 8.41 26.03
CA VAL A 126 -10.79 9.28 24.92
C VAL A 126 -11.79 10.41 24.76
N ASP A 127 -11.30 11.64 24.62
CA ASP A 127 -12.10 12.82 24.32
C ASP A 127 -11.77 13.43 22.96
N SER A 128 -12.74 14.15 22.40
CA SER A 128 -12.51 14.90 21.17
C SER A 128 -11.72 16.18 21.42
N CYS A 129 -10.90 16.58 20.45
CA CYS A 129 -10.11 17.79 20.49
C CYS A 129 -10.79 18.92 19.71
N SER A 130 -10.57 20.18 20.13
CA SER A 130 -11.09 21.38 19.45
C SER A 130 -10.64 21.51 17.96
N GLY A 131 -9.68 20.71 17.53
CA GLY A 131 -9.24 20.63 16.14
C GLY A 131 -10.35 20.18 15.20
N ILE A 132 -11.05 19.10 15.58
CA ILE A 132 -12.15 18.56 14.76
C ILE A 132 -13.38 19.47 14.80
N ASP A 133 -13.62 20.15 15.93
CA ASP A 133 -14.73 21.09 16.06
C ASP A 133 -14.57 22.27 15.09
N ARG A 134 -13.37 22.85 15.04
CA ARG A 134 -13.04 23.94 14.11
C ARG A 134 -13.13 23.49 12.65
N TRP A 135 -12.58 22.30 12.37
CA TRP A 135 -12.68 21.71 11.03
C TRP A 135 -14.12 21.50 10.61
N ALA A 136 -14.96 20.93 11.48
CA ALA A 136 -16.37 20.68 11.19
C ALA A 136 -17.14 21.97 10.92
N LYS A 137 -16.91 23.04 11.70
CA LYS A 137 -17.51 24.36 11.48
C LYS A 137 -17.12 24.94 10.12
N ASP A 138 -15.86 24.87 9.74
CA ASP A 138 -15.37 25.40 8.47
C ASP A 138 -15.91 24.61 7.26
N ILE A 139 -16.03 23.26 7.41
CA ILE A 139 -16.66 22.44 6.37
C ILE A 139 -18.16 22.72 6.28
N TYR A 140 -18.83 22.92 7.42
CA TYR A 140 -20.23 23.36 7.43
C TYR A 140 -20.39 24.72 6.72
N ASP A 141 -19.52 25.68 7.02
CA ASP A 141 -19.48 26.98 6.37
C ASP A 141 -19.19 26.87 4.86
N PHE A 142 -18.34 25.95 4.44
CA PHE A 142 -18.17 25.62 3.03
C PHE A 142 -19.50 25.14 2.42
N CYS A 143 -20.20 24.19 3.07
CA CYS A 143 -21.48 23.69 2.59
C CYS A 143 -22.52 24.83 2.50
N ARG A 144 -22.58 25.71 3.51
CA ARG A 144 -23.48 26.86 3.56
C ARG A 144 -23.24 27.83 2.39
N ARG A 145 -21.99 28.13 2.08
CA ARG A 145 -21.58 29.01 0.99
C ARG A 145 -21.85 28.42 -0.40
N GLU A 146 -21.54 27.16 -0.56
CA GLU A 146 -21.63 26.49 -1.87
C GLU A 146 -23.04 26.05 -2.23
N PHE A 147 -23.85 25.64 -1.26
CA PHE A 147 -25.14 25.00 -1.51
C PHE A 147 -26.32 25.76 -0.91
N GLY A 148 -26.06 26.76 -0.08
CA GLY A 148 -27.06 27.50 0.70
C GLY A 148 -27.38 26.82 2.03
N GLU A 149 -27.38 27.58 3.12
CA GLU A 149 -27.57 27.06 4.48
C GLU A 149 -28.92 26.34 4.65
N GLU A 150 -29.99 26.89 4.07
CA GLU A 150 -31.32 26.28 4.13
C GLU A 150 -31.44 24.93 3.40
N ASN A 151 -30.46 24.62 2.56
CA ASN A 151 -30.37 23.36 1.87
C ASN A 151 -29.63 22.29 2.68
N VAL A 152 -28.83 22.66 3.70
CA VAL A 152 -28.13 21.74 4.59
C VAL A 152 -29.11 21.23 5.64
N VAL A 153 -29.69 20.07 5.45
CA VAL A 153 -30.69 19.48 6.38
C VAL A 153 -30.08 18.60 7.46
N SER A 154 -28.85 18.17 7.27
CA SER A 154 -28.09 17.41 8.24
C SER A 154 -26.58 17.60 8.01
N PHE A 155 -25.83 17.78 9.10
CA PHE A 155 -24.37 17.76 9.09
C PHE A 155 -23.89 17.08 10.36
N ILE A 156 -23.39 15.85 10.25
CA ILE A 156 -23.03 15.01 11.38
C ILE A 156 -21.56 14.57 11.21
N VAL A 157 -20.80 14.66 12.28
CA VAL A 157 -19.41 14.23 12.37
C VAL A 157 -19.34 12.93 13.12
N HIS A 158 -18.75 11.93 12.50
CA HIS A 158 -18.53 10.60 13.08
C HIS A 158 -17.09 10.50 13.60
N LEU A 159 -16.97 10.22 14.89
CA LEU A 159 -15.71 9.98 15.59
C LEU A 159 -15.61 8.52 16.06
N ASP A 160 -16.67 7.74 15.90
CA ASP A 160 -16.78 6.34 16.30
C ASP A 160 -16.35 5.33 15.23
N GLU A 161 -15.85 5.81 14.10
CA GLU A 161 -15.29 4.98 13.02
C GLU A 161 -13.76 5.08 12.97
N LEU A 162 -13.13 4.24 12.15
CA LEU A 162 -11.66 4.23 11.98
C LEU A 162 -11.09 5.56 11.51
N ASN A 163 -11.82 6.22 10.61
CA ASN A 163 -11.43 7.50 10.06
C ASN A 163 -12.47 8.55 10.42
N PRO A 164 -12.17 9.55 11.25
CA PRO A 164 -13.07 10.67 11.51
C PRO A 164 -13.49 11.35 10.22
N HIS A 165 -14.79 11.61 10.05
CA HIS A 165 -15.34 12.21 8.84
C HIS A 165 -16.69 12.89 9.13
N ALA A 166 -17.16 13.70 8.19
CA ALA A 166 -18.47 14.35 8.29
C ALA A 166 -19.39 13.90 7.14
N HIS A 167 -20.66 13.69 7.47
CA HIS A 167 -21.75 13.51 6.51
C HIS A 167 -22.59 14.79 6.43
N ALA A 168 -22.71 15.35 5.24
CA ALA A 168 -23.65 16.44 4.97
C ALA A 168 -24.76 15.94 4.03
N VAL A 169 -26.00 16.22 4.39
CA VAL A 169 -27.15 15.92 3.53
C VAL A 169 -27.75 17.24 3.04
N ILE A 170 -27.72 17.43 1.73
CA ILE A 170 -28.17 18.66 1.06
C ILE A 170 -29.45 18.37 0.27
N VAL A 171 -30.50 19.13 0.50
CA VAL A 171 -31.69 19.11 -0.35
C VAL A 171 -31.50 20.18 -1.45
N PRO A 172 -31.35 19.78 -2.73
CA PRO A 172 -30.90 20.69 -3.77
C PRO A 172 -32.04 21.58 -4.29
N ILE A 173 -32.49 22.55 -3.46
CA ILE A 173 -33.51 23.49 -3.80
C ILE A 173 -32.87 24.79 -4.31
N THR A 174 -33.22 25.19 -5.50
CA THR A 174 -32.75 26.43 -6.13
C THR A 174 -33.41 27.67 -5.51
N LYS A 175 -32.85 28.86 -5.74
CA LYS A 175 -33.39 30.12 -5.22
C LYS A 175 -34.83 30.41 -5.68
N ASP A 176 -35.20 29.91 -6.86
CA ASP A 176 -36.55 30.01 -7.44
C ASP A 176 -37.49 28.86 -7.01
N GLY A 177 -37.08 28.04 -6.01
CA GLY A 177 -37.93 27.01 -5.42
C GLY A 177 -38.05 25.71 -6.23
N ARG A 178 -37.15 25.45 -7.17
CA ARG A 178 -37.14 24.19 -7.92
C ARG A 178 -36.23 23.15 -7.22
N LEU A 179 -36.63 21.90 -7.22
CA LEU A 179 -35.77 20.79 -6.79
C LEU A 179 -34.87 20.35 -7.94
N SER A 180 -33.59 20.74 -7.91
CA SER A 180 -32.66 20.48 -9.02
C SER A 180 -31.23 20.26 -8.55
N ALA A 181 -30.84 18.98 -8.37
CA ALA A 181 -29.47 18.63 -8.11
C ALA A 181 -28.52 18.97 -9.28
N LYS A 182 -29.04 19.06 -10.49
CA LYS A 182 -28.30 19.49 -11.67
C LYS A 182 -27.86 20.96 -11.56
N ASP A 183 -28.74 21.84 -11.13
CA ASP A 183 -28.46 23.28 -11.07
C ASP A 183 -27.52 23.63 -9.90
N ILE A 184 -27.57 22.88 -8.80
CA ILE A 184 -26.71 23.08 -7.61
C ILE A 184 -25.33 22.42 -7.76
N PHE A 185 -25.27 21.16 -8.23
CA PHE A 185 -24.07 20.34 -8.23
C PHE A 185 -23.52 20.00 -9.61
N GLY A 186 -24.17 20.38 -10.66
CA GLY A 186 -23.81 19.98 -11.99
C GLY A 186 -23.70 21.17 -12.94
N GLY A 187 -24.27 21.01 -14.07
CA GLY A 187 -24.35 22.00 -15.16
C GLY A 187 -25.21 21.46 -16.27
N ASN A 188 -25.32 22.20 -17.36
CA ASN A 188 -26.17 21.80 -18.48
C ASN A 188 -25.59 20.61 -19.27
N ASP A 189 -24.28 20.40 -19.18
CA ASP A 189 -23.56 19.30 -19.84
C ASP A 189 -22.49 18.68 -18.93
N MET A 190 -21.84 17.61 -19.43
CA MET A 190 -20.80 16.87 -18.72
C MET A 190 -19.55 17.72 -18.44
N ASN A 191 -19.21 18.68 -19.32
CA ASN A 191 -18.02 19.51 -19.14
C ASN A 191 -18.23 20.50 -18.01
N GLN A 192 -19.41 21.16 -17.98
CA GLN A 192 -19.80 22.05 -16.87
C GLN A 192 -19.83 21.28 -15.53
N ALA A 193 -20.38 20.07 -15.52
CA ALA A 193 -20.41 19.24 -14.32
C ALA A 193 -18.99 18.90 -13.83
N ARG A 194 -18.08 18.52 -14.73
CA ARG A 194 -16.67 18.25 -14.39
C ARG A 194 -15.96 19.51 -13.87
N THR A 195 -16.15 20.65 -14.53
CA THR A 195 -15.59 21.93 -14.10
C THR A 195 -16.08 22.29 -12.71
N ARG A 196 -17.39 22.20 -12.46
CA ARG A 196 -17.99 22.46 -11.15
C ARG A 196 -17.40 21.55 -10.06
N MET A 197 -17.23 20.25 -10.34
CA MET A 197 -16.60 19.34 -9.40
C MET A 197 -15.15 19.72 -9.06
N ARG A 198 -14.35 20.08 -10.07
CA ARG A 198 -12.97 20.53 -9.86
C ARG A 198 -12.90 21.79 -9.00
N GLU A 199 -13.77 22.74 -9.27
CA GLU A 199 -13.85 23.97 -8.50
C GLU A 199 -14.26 23.72 -7.05
N LEU A 200 -15.23 22.84 -6.80
CA LEU A 200 -15.62 22.44 -5.45
C LEU A 200 -14.45 21.82 -4.69
N HIS A 201 -13.72 20.89 -5.33
CA HIS A 201 -12.53 20.28 -4.72
C HIS A 201 -11.40 21.30 -4.47
N SER A 202 -11.21 22.28 -5.33
CA SER A 202 -10.20 23.34 -5.14
C SER A 202 -10.58 24.28 -3.99
N ARG A 203 -11.82 24.74 -3.94
CA ARG A 203 -12.30 25.58 -2.82
C ARG A 203 -12.34 24.84 -1.48
N LEU A 204 -12.63 23.54 -1.51
CA LEU A 204 -12.51 22.71 -0.32
C LEU A 204 -11.05 22.61 0.15
N ALA A 205 -10.08 22.52 -0.78
CA ALA A 205 -8.67 22.50 -0.45
C ALA A 205 -8.19 23.78 0.23
N GLU A 206 -8.69 24.94 -0.21
CA GLU A 206 -8.42 26.23 0.45
C GLU A 206 -8.89 26.24 1.91
N VAL A 207 -10.06 25.62 2.19
CA VAL A 207 -10.55 25.46 3.57
C VAL A 207 -9.70 24.49 4.37
N ASN A 208 -9.24 23.41 3.73
CA ASN A 208 -8.54 22.32 4.37
C ASN A 208 -7.02 22.56 4.56
N GLU A 209 -6.43 23.54 3.88
CA GLU A 209 -4.99 23.85 3.95
C GLU A 209 -4.50 24.05 5.38
N LYS A 210 -5.22 24.85 6.19
CA LYS A 210 -4.89 25.12 7.60
C LYS A 210 -5.02 23.89 8.51
N TYR A 211 -5.67 22.83 8.03
CA TYR A 211 -5.79 21.55 8.72
C TYR A 211 -4.78 20.52 8.23
N GLY A 212 -3.85 20.93 7.36
CA GLY A 212 -2.82 20.06 6.80
C GLY A 212 -3.36 19.00 5.85
N LEU A 213 -4.51 19.25 5.22
CA LEU A 213 -5.08 18.39 4.18
C LEU A 213 -4.93 19.09 2.81
N GLU A 214 -4.41 18.35 1.85
CA GLU A 214 -4.11 18.83 0.51
C GLU A 214 -5.16 18.34 -0.50
N ARG A 215 -5.31 19.09 -1.61
CA ARG A 215 -6.10 18.65 -2.73
C ARG A 215 -5.57 17.33 -3.31
N GLY A 216 -6.47 16.39 -3.62
CA GLY A 216 -6.13 15.19 -4.38
C GLY A 216 -5.65 15.53 -5.79
N ASP A 217 -4.91 14.61 -6.41
CA ASP A 217 -4.45 14.77 -7.79
C ASP A 217 -5.63 14.81 -8.76
N ASP A 218 -5.50 15.57 -9.86
CA ASP A 218 -6.56 15.68 -10.85
C ASP A 218 -6.79 14.31 -11.53
N ILE A 219 -8.06 13.93 -11.66
CA ILE A 219 -8.48 12.68 -12.31
C ILE A 219 -7.99 12.59 -13.77
N ILE A 220 -7.79 13.74 -14.44
CA ILE A 220 -7.24 13.78 -15.80
C ILE A 220 -5.78 13.29 -15.80
N ILE A 221 -5.02 13.64 -14.76
CA ILE A 221 -3.60 13.27 -14.65
C ILE A 221 -3.46 11.81 -14.21
N THR A 222 -4.29 11.38 -13.26
CA THR A 222 -4.19 10.05 -12.66
C THR A 222 -4.96 8.97 -13.41
N GLY A 223 -5.93 9.35 -14.25
CA GLY A 223 -6.88 8.40 -14.86
C GLY A 223 -7.77 7.66 -13.85
N ALA A 224 -7.77 8.10 -12.58
CA ALA A 224 -8.48 7.42 -11.51
C ALA A 224 -9.99 7.48 -11.74
N ASN A 225 -10.64 6.33 -11.67
CA ASN A 225 -12.10 6.23 -11.67
C ASN A 225 -12.60 6.00 -10.24
N HIS A 226 -13.79 6.51 -9.96
CA HIS A 226 -14.45 6.20 -8.69
C HIS A 226 -14.69 4.70 -8.60
N LYS A 227 -14.15 4.08 -7.55
CA LYS A 227 -14.34 2.66 -7.24
C LYS A 227 -15.05 2.55 -5.88
N SER A 228 -15.98 1.63 -5.78
CA SER A 228 -16.57 1.34 -4.48
C SER A 228 -15.47 0.83 -3.52
N THR A 229 -15.63 1.08 -2.24
CA THR A 229 -14.70 0.58 -1.20
C THR A 229 -14.52 -0.94 -1.29
N GLU A 230 -15.57 -1.67 -1.61
CA GLU A 230 -15.53 -3.12 -1.79
C GLU A 230 -14.69 -3.54 -3.00
N THR A 231 -14.88 -2.87 -4.14
CA THR A 231 -14.08 -3.10 -5.35
C THR A 231 -12.61 -2.82 -5.09
N TYR A 232 -12.31 -1.69 -4.43
CA TYR A 232 -10.94 -1.31 -4.09
C TYR A 232 -10.27 -2.32 -3.14
N ARG A 233 -10.98 -2.79 -2.11
CA ARG A 233 -10.49 -3.83 -1.19
C ARG A 233 -10.20 -5.14 -1.91
N ARG A 234 -11.09 -5.58 -2.81
CA ARG A 234 -10.89 -6.80 -3.58
C ARG A 234 -9.67 -6.71 -4.48
N GLU A 235 -9.49 -5.60 -5.20
CA GLU A 235 -8.31 -5.37 -6.05
C GLU A 235 -7.00 -5.39 -5.24
N LEU A 236 -6.98 -4.74 -4.06
CA LEU A 236 -5.82 -4.78 -3.17
C LEU A 236 -5.53 -6.20 -2.65
N ALA A 237 -6.56 -6.98 -2.33
CA ALA A 237 -6.39 -8.37 -1.92
C ALA A 237 -5.78 -9.23 -3.03
N ASP A 238 -6.26 -9.05 -4.26
CA ASP A 238 -5.74 -9.76 -5.44
C ASP A 238 -4.29 -9.35 -5.75
N GLU A 239 -3.96 -8.06 -5.63
CA GLU A 239 -2.60 -7.55 -5.78
C GLU A 239 -1.67 -8.14 -4.71
N CYS A 240 -2.09 -8.13 -3.43
CA CYS A 240 -1.31 -8.72 -2.34
C CYS A 240 -1.04 -10.21 -2.58
N ARG A 241 -2.06 -10.97 -3.03
CA ARG A 241 -1.91 -12.39 -3.35
C ARG A 241 -0.92 -12.63 -4.49
N THR A 242 -0.99 -11.84 -5.54
CA THR A 242 -0.09 -11.93 -6.70
C THR A 242 1.36 -11.63 -6.29
N LEU A 243 1.58 -10.54 -5.56
CA LEU A 243 2.90 -10.15 -5.06
C LEU A 243 3.46 -11.18 -4.07
N SER A 244 2.62 -11.75 -3.19
CA SER A 244 3.04 -12.82 -2.27
C SER A 244 3.54 -14.05 -3.01
N ASN A 245 2.83 -14.49 -4.05
CA ASN A 245 3.25 -15.61 -4.89
C ASN A 245 4.57 -15.31 -5.62
N GLU A 246 4.74 -14.10 -6.14
CA GLU A 246 5.97 -13.68 -6.80
C GLU A 246 7.17 -13.67 -5.84
N VAL A 247 6.99 -13.18 -4.62
CA VAL A 247 8.00 -13.24 -3.55
C VAL A 247 8.39 -14.68 -3.25
N GLY A 248 7.41 -15.59 -3.12
CA GLY A 248 7.64 -17.01 -2.91
C GLY A 248 8.48 -17.64 -4.02
N MET A 249 8.13 -17.41 -5.28
CA MET A 249 8.90 -17.93 -6.43
C MET A 249 10.35 -17.40 -6.44
N LYS A 250 10.55 -16.09 -6.20
CA LYS A 250 11.90 -15.50 -6.17
C LYS A 250 12.75 -16.04 -5.00
N ARG A 251 12.15 -16.33 -3.84
CA ARG A 251 12.85 -16.97 -2.71
C ARG A 251 13.33 -18.38 -3.07
N THR A 252 12.49 -19.19 -3.70
CA THR A 252 12.87 -20.53 -4.16
C THR A 252 14.03 -20.45 -5.15
N LEU A 253 13.94 -19.56 -6.12
CA LEU A 253 15.01 -19.36 -7.11
C LEU A 253 16.34 -18.94 -6.45
N LEU A 254 16.30 -18.01 -5.49
CA LEU A 254 17.49 -17.60 -4.72
C LEU A 254 18.11 -18.77 -3.96
N SER A 255 17.28 -19.64 -3.34
CA SER A 255 17.76 -20.83 -2.66
C SER A 255 18.49 -21.79 -3.61
N ASP A 256 17.95 -22.02 -4.81
CA ASP A 256 18.56 -22.90 -5.80
C ASP A 256 19.85 -22.31 -6.39
N LEU A 257 19.90 -21.01 -6.63
CA LEU A 257 21.12 -20.31 -7.05
C LEU A 257 22.21 -20.38 -5.98
N ASN A 258 21.87 -20.15 -4.71
CA ASN A 258 22.83 -20.28 -3.61
C ASN A 258 23.38 -21.71 -3.49
N ARG A 259 22.54 -22.73 -3.66
CA ARG A 259 22.98 -24.13 -3.68
C ARG A 259 23.93 -24.39 -4.87
N SER A 260 23.67 -23.78 -6.02
CA SER A 260 24.53 -23.89 -7.21
C SER A 260 25.89 -23.20 -7.02
N ILE A 261 25.88 -22.04 -6.36
CA ILE A 261 27.11 -21.30 -5.96
C ILE A 261 27.97 -22.19 -5.06
N THR A 262 27.41 -22.75 -3.99
CA THR A 262 28.14 -23.63 -3.05
C THR A 262 28.77 -24.85 -3.75
N LYS A 263 28.04 -25.46 -4.70
CA LYS A 263 28.57 -26.53 -5.53
C LYS A 263 29.75 -26.10 -6.41
N ALA A 264 29.63 -24.93 -7.03
CA ALA A 264 30.66 -24.33 -7.89
C ALA A 264 31.93 -24.00 -7.07
N GLU A 265 31.77 -23.38 -5.91
CA GLU A 265 32.87 -23.08 -4.97
C GLU A 265 33.62 -24.35 -4.51
N THR A 266 32.88 -25.40 -4.16
CA THR A 266 33.47 -26.67 -3.80
C THR A 266 34.28 -27.28 -4.93
N LYS A 267 33.75 -27.22 -6.18
CA LYS A 267 34.45 -27.68 -7.38
C LYS A 267 35.73 -26.87 -7.65
N ILE A 268 35.65 -25.53 -7.52
CA ILE A 268 36.81 -24.63 -7.67
C ILE A 268 37.90 -25.01 -6.66
N LYS A 269 37.53 -25.17 -5.39
CA LYS A 269 38.48 -25.59 -4.32
C LYS A 269 39.17 -26.89 -4.64
N ALA A 270 38.44 -27.89 -5.09
CA ALA A 270 39.01 -29.19 -5.48
C ALA A 270 39.95 -29.07 -6.68
N LEU A 271 39.57 -28.30 -7.74
CA LEU A 271 40.42 -28.07 -8.89
C LEU A 271 41.69 -27.28 -8.53
N GLN A 272 41.59 -26.28 -7.66
CA GLN A 272 42.74 -25.52 -7.17
C GLN A 272 43.74 -26.44 -6.45
N THR A 273 43.27 -27.36 -5.59
CA THR A 273 44.14 -28.35 -4.93
C THR A 273 44.84 -29.26 -5.95
N MET A 274 44.10 -29.71 -6.99
CA MET A 274 44.70 -30.53 -8.05
C MET A 274 45.76 -29.76 -8.84
N VAL A 275 45.49 -28.49 -9.16
CA VAL A 275 46.47 -27.61 -9.86
C VAL A 275 47.74 -27.44 -9.03
N ASN A 276 47.62 -27.10 -7.73
CA ASN A 276 48.74 -26.92 -6.84
C ASN A 276 49.60 -28.21 -6.70
N ASN A 277 48.95 -29.37 -6.61
CA ASN A 277 49.67 -30.65 -6.57
C ASN A 277 50.43 -30.97 -7.87
N LEU A 278 49.80 -30.70 -9.04
CA LEU A 278 50.47 -30.91 -10.33
C LEU A 278 51.61 -29.91 -10.56
N GLU A 279 51.49 -28.66 -10.11
CA GLU A 279 52.56 -27.67 -10.16
C GLU A 279 53.78 -28.11 -9.33
N LYS A 280 53.51 -28.71 -8.12
CA LYS A 280 54.59 -29.27 -7.30
C LYS A 280 55.28 -30.44 -7.99
N VAL A 281 54.51 -31.37 -8.56
CA VAL A 281 55.10 -32.53 -9.30
C VAL A 281 55.86 -32.07 -10.54
N GLU A 282 55.41 -31.03 -11.24
CA GLU A 282 56.13 -30.40 -12.34
C GLU A 282 57.49 -29.84 -11.90
N ALA A 283 57.52 -29.08 -10.79
CA ALA A 283 58.74 -28.53 -10.24
C ALA A 283 59.73 -29.60 -9.83
N ASP A 284 59.26 -30.67 -9.11
CA ASP A 284 60.09 -31.80 -8.67
C ASP A 284 60.72 -32.52 -9.89
N LYS A 285 59.95 -32.76 -10.95
CA LYS A 285 60.48 -33.40 -12.21
C LYS A 285 61.46 -32.49 -12.94
N GLN A 286 61.27 -31.19 -12.97
CA GLN A 286 62.22 -30.24 -13.55
C GLN A 286 63.55 -30.26 -12.78
N ALA A 287 63.51 -30.30 -11.45
CA ALA A 287 64.71 -30.43 -10.62
C ALA A 287 65.46 -31.73 -10.89
N THR A 288 64.73 -32.86 -10.95
CA THR A 288 65.33 -34.18 -11.25
C THR A 288 65.98 -34.19 -12.62
N ILE A 289 65.37 -33.58 -13.66
CA ILE A 289 65.99 -33.49 -15.00
C ILE A 289 67.28 -32.65 -14.95
N ALA A 290 67.26 -31.53 -14.21
CA ALA A 290 68.43 -30.68 -14.11
C ALA A 290 69.61 -31.39 -13.39
N GLU A 291 69.30 -32.13 -12.33
CA GLU A 291 70.29 -32.97 -11.60
C GLU A 291 70.91 -34.05 -12.53
N LEU A 292 70.06 -34.76 -13.32
CA LEU A 292 70.54 -35.77 -14.27
C LEU A 292 71.37 -35.16 -15.41
N GLU A 293 71.00 -33.99 -15.90
CA GLU A 293 71.77 -33.26 -16.91
C GLU A 293 73.17 -32.80 -16.40
N ASP A 294 73.25 -32.37 -15.14
CA ASP A 294 74.53 -31.99 -14.52
C ASP A 294 75.39 -33.21 -14.24
N TYR A 295 74.81 -34.30 -13.75
CA TYR A 295 75.53 -35.56 -13.58
C TYR A 295 76.09 -36.14 -14.85
N MET A 296 75.29 -36.06 -16.00
CA MET A 296 75.74 -36.49 -17.30
C MET A 296 76.97 -35.70 -17.79
N LYS A 297 77.06 -34.39 -17.54
CA LYS A 297 78.19 -33.55 -17.91
C LYS A 297 79.51 -33.98 -17.21
N ASN A 298 79.41 -34.47 -15.95
CA ASN A 298 80.52 -34.82 -15.10
C ASN A 298 80.93 -36.25 -15.21
N HIS A 299 80.17 -37.18 -15.82
CA HIS A 299 80.38 -38.63 -15.88
C HIS A 299 80.17 -39.19 -17.28
N LEU A 300 81.20 -38.99 -18.19
CA LEU A 300 81.15 -39.35 -19.60
C LEU A 300 80.99 -40.86 -19.88
N GLY A 301 81.36 -41.80 -18.92
CA GLY A 301 81.22 -43.25 -19.11
C GLY A 301 79.81 -43.81 -19.09
N ASP A 302 78.85 -43.15 -18.43
CA ASP A 302 77.43 -43.58 -18.32
C ASP A 302 76.44 -42.69 -19.10
N ALA A 303 76.96 -41.85 -19.95
CA ALA A 303 76.21 -40.82 -20.65
C ALA A 303 74.98 -41.36 -21.42
N GLU A 304 75.01 -42.47 -22.08
CA GLU A 304 73.89 -43.07 -22.80
C GLU A 304 72.73 -43.54 -21.90
N LYS A 305 73.08 -44.16 -20.75
CA LYS A 305 71.99 -44.53 -19.78
C LYS A 305 71.33 -43.34 -19.19
N ILE A 306 72.11 -42.32 -18.81
CA ILE A 306 71.57 -41.05 -18.26
C ILE A 306 70.71 -40.34 -19.29
N LYS A 307 71.15 -40.29 -20.54
CA LYS A 307 70.39 -39.72 -21.67
C LYS A 307 69.01 -40.38 -21.83
N THR A 308 68.97 -41.74 -21.74
CA THR A 308 67.71 -42.47 -21.78
C THR A 308 66.80 -42.11 -20.59
N GLN A 309 67.35 -41.97 -19.39
CA GLN A 309 66.57 -41.52 -18.22
C GLN A 309 66.04 -40.10 -18.36
N ILE A 310 66.83 -39.15 -18.88
CA ILE A 310 66.42 -37.79 -19.13
C ILE A 310 65.27 -37.75 -20.15
N ILE A 311 65.36 -38.57 -21.24
CA ILE A 311 64.27 -38.64 -22.24
C ILE A 311 62.98 -39.15 -21.57
N ALA A 312 63.03 -40.20 -20.77
CA ALA A 312 61.87 -40.72 -20.02
C ALA A 312 61.27 -39.66 -19.08
N GLN A 313 62.11 -38.96 -18.30
CA GLN A 313 61.65 -37.92 -17.38
C GLN A 313 61.03 -36.70 -18.15
N ARG A 314 61.58 -36.34 -19.27
CA ARG A 314 61.02 -35.28 -20.13
C ARG A 314 59.65 -35.66 -20.71
N GLN A 315 59.46 -36.92 -21.04
CA GLN A 315 58.19 -37.44 -21.53
C GLN A 315 57.12 -37.40 -20.41
N GLU A 316 57.49 -37.86 -19.20
CA GLU A 316 56.62 -37.76 -18.03
C GLU A 316 56.27 -36.27 -17.69
N LEU A 317 57.26 -35.39 -17.74
CA LEU A 317 57.06 -33.94 -17.55
C LEU A 317 56.07 -33.38 -18.58
N PHE A 318 56.16 -33.78 -19.86
CA PHE A 318 55.21 -33.39 -20.90
C PHE A 318 53.77 -33.81 -20.56
N GLU A 319 53.58 -35.06 -20.05
CA GLU A 319 52.26 -35.53 -19.63
C GLU A 319 51.72 -34.75 -18.41
N VAL A 320 52.56 -34.45 -17.43
CA VAL A 320 52.18 -33.61 -16.26
C VAL A 320 51.77 -32.26 -16.71
N ARG A 321 52.52 -31.61 -17.62
CA ARG A 321 52.14 -30.27 -18.17
C ARG A 321 50.84 -30.30 -18.93
N SER A 322 50.56 -31.35 -19.72
CA SER A 322 49.30 -31.53 -20.39
C SER A 322 48.14 -31.62 -19.42
N LYS A 323 48.27 -32.46 -18.38
CA LYS A 323 47.28 -32.59 -17.30
C LYS A 323 47.09 -31.28 -16.53
N LEU A 324 48.16 -30.55 -16.25
CA LEU A 324 48.14 -29.25 -15.56
C LEU A 324 47.36 -28.21 -16.37
N ASN A 325 47.63 -28.11 -17.70
CA ASN A 325 46.93 -27.17 -18.56
C ASN A 325 45.42 -27.51 -18.66
N ASP A 326 45.06 -28.79 -18.76
CA ASP A 326 43.66 -29.21 -18.71
C ASP A 326 42.96 -28.76 -17.42
N LYS A 327 43.62 -28.98 -16.26
CA LYS A 327 43.05 -28.56 -14.98
C LYS A 327 42.97 -27.06 -14.83
N LYS A 328 43.98 -26.30 -15.30
CA LYS A 328 43.97 -24.82 -15.32
C LYS A 328 42.80 -24.30 -16.18
N MET A 329 42.55 -24.86 -17.35
CA MET A 329 41.41 -24.49 -18.19
C MET A 329 40.08 -24.75 -17.48
N LYS A 330 39.93 -25.96 -16.88
CA LYS A 330 38.71 -26.32 -16.12
C LYS A 330 38.48 -25.39 -14.92
N LEU A 331 39.55 -24.99 -14.25
CA LEU A 331 39.48 -24.05 -13.12
C LEU A 331 39.01 -22.67 -13.60
N THR A 332 39.56 -22.14 -14.71
CA THR A 332 39.16 -20.88 -15.29
C THR A 332 37.70 -20.91 -15.71
N GLN A 333 37.25 -21.97 -16.37
CA GLN A 333 35.85 -22.13 -16.77
C GLN A 333 34.90 -22.17 -15.55
N ALA A 334 35.28 -22.89 -14.48
CA ALA A 334 34.51 -22.95 -13.26
C ALA A 334 34.41 -21.60 -12.55
N ARG A 335 35.49 -20.79 -12.57
CA ARG A 335 35.47 -19.41 -12.04
C ARG A 335 34.53 -18.49 -12.81
N LEU A 336 34.53 -18.58 -14.14
CA LEU A 336 33.60 -17.80 -14.97
C LEU A 336 32.14 -18.20 -14.71
N GLN A 337 31.88 -19.50 -14.52
CA GLN A 337 30.54 -19.96 -14.15
C GLN A 337 30.11 -19.43 -12.77
N LEU A 338 31.00 -19.43 -11.79
CA LEU A 338 30.71 -18.88 -10.48
C LEU A 338 30.40 -17.40 -10.54
N GLU A 339 31.17 -16.61 -11.30
CA GLU A 339 30.93 -15.18 -11.49
C GLU A 339 29.56 -14.90 -12.11
N SER A 340 29.15 -15.68 -13.12
CA SER A 340 27.82 -15.59 -13.73
C SER A 340 26.73 -15.87 -12.68
N LEU A 341 26.84 -16.96 -11.93
CA LEU A 341 25.89 -17.32 -10.87
C LEU A 341 25.77 -16.24 -9.79
N GLN A 342 26.89 -15.63 -9.40
CA GLN A 342 26.90 -14.55 -8.43
C GLN A 342 26.20 -13.30 -8.96
N LYS A 343 26.40 -12.94 -10.22
CA LYS A 343 25.71 -11.83 -10.90
C LYS A 343 24.19 -12.09 -10.97
N ASP A 344 23.79 -13.29 -11.38
CA ASP A 344 22.39 -13.69 -11.43
C ASP A 344 21.73 -13.63 -10.04
N THR A 345 22.43 -14.13 -9.02
CA THR A 345 21.96 -14.09 -7.63
C THR A 345 21.78 -12.66 -7.14
N ALA A 346 22.74 -11.77 -7.41
CA ALA A 346 22.64 -10.35 -7.03
C ALA A 346 21.46 -9.67 -7.72
N HIS A 347 21.24 -9.95 -9.01
CA HIS A 347 20.12 -9.42 -9.77
C HIS A 347 18.77 -9.89 -9.20
N ILE A 348 18.61 -11.19 -8.97
CA ILE A 348 17.37 -11.74 -8.39
C ILE A 348 17.14 -11.23 -6.96
N ALA A 349 18.19 -11.06 -6.16
CA ALA A 349 18.10 -10.49 -4.82
C ALA A 349 17.59 -9.02 -4.86
N ALA A 350 18.09 -8.22 -5.80
CA ALA A 350 17.61 -6.85 -6.01
C ALA A 350 16.12 -6.82 -6.41
N LEU A 351 15.71 -7.62 -7.38
CA LEU A 351 14.32 -7.75 -7.79
C LEU A 351 13.41 -8.23 -6.65
N ASN A 352 13.88 -9.20 -5.84
CA ASN A 352 13.12 -9.67 -4.69
C ASN A 352 12.93 -8.56 -3.64
N LYS A 353 13.93 -7.71 -3.43
CA LYS A 353 13.82 -6.54 -2.54
C LYS A 353 12.77 -5.54 -3.05
N GLU A 354 12.73 -5.27 -4.34
CA GLU A 354 11.73 -4.39 -4.96
C GLU A 354 10.31 -4.95 -4.80
N VAL A 355 10.10 -6.23 -5.13
CA VAL A 355 8.80 -6.90 -4.99
C VAL A 355 8.35 -6.97 -3.54
N ASN A 356 9.26 -7.27 -2.59
CA ASN A 356 8.95 -7.24 -1.17
C ASN A 356 8.53 -5.84 -0.69
N THR A 357 9.16 -4.79 -1.23
CA THR A 357 8.79 -3.41 -0.90
C THR A 357 7.40 -3.07 -1.43
N ALA A 358 7.10 -3.44 -2.68
CA ALA A 358 5.77 -3.29 -3.27
C ALA A 358 4.71 -4.07 -2.47
N PHE A 359 4.99 -5.33 -2.15
CA PHE A 359 4.11 -6.18 -1.35
C PHE A 359 3.81 -5.57 0.03
N LYS A 360 4.82 -5.10 0.77
CA LYS A 360 4.64 -4.43 2.06
C LYS A 360 3.75 -3.20 1.93
N LYS A 361 3.94 -2.38 0.87
CA LYS A 361 3.12 -1.20 0.61
C LYS A 361 1.66 -1.58 0.34
N SER A 362 1.40 -2.58 -0.52
CA SER A 362 0.05 -3.04 -0.84
C SER A 362 -0.61 -3.73 0.36
N ALA A 363 0.14 -4.55 1.12
CA ALA A 363 -0.34 -5.18 2.33
C ALA A 363 -0.74 -4.16 3.42
N LEU A 364 0.06 -3.12 3.63
CA LEU A 364 -0.28 -2.02 4.54
C LEU A 364 -1.51 -1.25 4.07
N SER A 365 -1.64 -0.99 2.76
CA SER A 365 -2.82 -0.35 2.19
C SER A 365 -4.06 -1.22 2.36
N TYR A 366 -3.93 -2.52 2.11
CA TYR A 366 -4.99 -3.51 2.32
C TYR A 366 -5.39 -3.58 3.79
N GLN A 367 -4.43 -3.70 4.71
CA GLN A 367 -4.67 -3.72 6.16
C GLN A 367 -5.36 -2.43 6.65
N ARG A 368 -5.00 -1.27 6.12
CA ARG A 368 -5.67 0.00 6.42
C ARG A 368 -7.13 0.04 5.95
N GLN A 369 -7.49 -0.72 4.91
CA GLN A 369 -8.85 -0.81 4.37
C GLN A 369 -9.69 -1.89 5.03
N ILE A 370 -9.05 -2.90 5.62
CA ILE A 370 -9.73 -3.98 6.33
C ILE A 370 -9.79 -3.64 7.79
N THR A 371 -11.00 -3.61 8.30
CA THR A 371 -11.35 -3.22 9.66
C THR A 371 -11.61 -4.42 10.56
N ASN A 372 -11.35 -5.64 10.10
CA ASN A 372 -11.68 -6.87 10.78
C ASN A 372 -10.48 -7.48 11.51
N LYS A 373 -10.65 -7.83 12.78
CA LYS A 373 -9.65 -8.52 13.63
C LYS A 373 -9.09 -9.80 13.00
N LEU A 374 -9.90 -10.58 12.29
CA LEU A 374 -9.47 -11.83 11.62
C LEU A 374 -8.50 -11.57 10.48
N TRP A 375 -8.72 -10.51 9.70
CA TRP A 375 -7.84 -10.13 8.59
C TRP A 375 -6.58 -9.40 9.06
N ALA A 376 -6.65 -8.66 10.16
CA ALA A 376 -5.47 -8.09 10.81
C ALA A 376 -4.53 -9.19 11.30
N GLN A 377 -5.05 -10.31 11.83
CA GLN A 377 -4.27 -11.49 12.20
C GLN A 377 -3.64 -12.17 10.98
N ALA A 378 -4.38 -12.39 9.89
CA ALA A 378 -3.85 -12.94 8.66
C ALA A 378 -2.78 -12.05 8.01
N GLY A 379 -3.00 -10.72 8.02
CA GLY A 379 -2.03 -9.74 7.54
C GLY A 379 -0.75 -9.69 8.40
N ALA A 380 -0.87 -9.81 9.71
CA ALA A 380 0.25 -9.89 10.63
C ALA A 380 1.05 -11.19 10.45
N THR A 381 0.39 -12.32 10.21
CA THR A 381 1.04 -13.60 9.91
C THR A 381 1.85 -13.50 8.62
N VAL A 382 1.27 -12.93 7.56
CA VAL A 382 1.97 -12.73 6.28
C VAL A 382 3.15 -11.75 6.42
N LEU A 383 3.02 -10.68 7.22
CA LEU A 383 4.12 -9.73 7.47
C LEU A 383 5.24 -10.34 8.33
N ASN A 384 4.90 -11.22 9.29
CA ASN A 384 5.88 -11.92 10.12
C ASN A 384 6.64 -13.03 9.36
N GLU A 385 6.01 -13.64 8.34
CA GLU A 385 6.69 -14.59 7.47
C GLU A 385 7.69 -13.94 6.50
N ILE A 386 7.62 -12.61 6.34
CA ILE A 386 8.47 -11.81 5.43
C ILE A 386 9.65 -11.17 6.17
N ALA A 387 9.58 -11.01 7.49
CA ALA A 387 10.65 -10.49 8.33
C ALA A 387 11.69 -11.54 8.65
#